data_43623faf43595f6b0ff5ac6cfea615e2
#
_entry.id   43623faf43595f6b0ff5ac6cfea615e2
#
_cell.length_a   1.000
_cell.length_b   1.000
_cell.length_c   1.000
_cell.angle_alpha   90.00
_cell.angle_beta   90.00
_cell.angle_gamma   90.00
#
_symmetry.space_group_name_H-M   'P 1'
#
loop_
_entity.id
_entity.type
_entity.pdbx_description
1 polymer ?
#
loop_
_entity_poly.entity_id
_entity_poly.type
_entity_poly.pdbx_seq_one_letter_code
_entity_poly.pdbx_strand_id
1 'polypeptide(L)'
;MANKEPGYVYILTNPSFREDWVKIGKTVNMEERLRTLYNTSLPLPFEVFATMKTSKYNEAEKLVHHYIERFTNLRIEKKREFFNVKPEEALDIFREVATLLDDAVIDEVYKTGMSCGVEKEGKKEVRRAGENRVWLIPYNKKFYDLKGCFDKIGEVYWTQHFHFQAGDTGYIYGAAPESAIRFSFKVKEADLPYNPIMDQDNEFVRGNGPVNSDASDKLFAHMILTGETTNKRLSLANLLDRGLKGAPMGAMNLSKKELKELLMYIEENFKDI
;
A
#
# COMPACT_ATOMS: atom_id res chain seq x y z
N MET A 1 38.01 18.95 -14.55
CA MET A 1 37.03 17.85 -14.63
C MET A 1 35.64 18.46 -14.42
N ALA A 2 34.77 18.42 -15.40
CA ALA A 2 33.45 19.01 -15.26
C ALA A 2 32.69 18.29 -14.12
N ASN A 3 32.27 19.03 -13.11
CA ASN A 3 31.36 18.53 -12.08
C ASN A 3 30.08 18.10 -12.76
N LYS A 4 29.89 16.79 -12.97
CA LYS A 4 28.61 16.25 -13.40
C LYS A 4 27.61 16.48 -12.29
N GLU A 5 26.49 17.11 -12.58
CA GLU A 5 25.39 17.22 -11.62
C GLU A 5 24.97 15.84 -11.12
N PRO A 6 24.80 15.66 -9.81
CA PRO A 6 24.42 14.37 -9.26
C PRO A 6 23.01 13.99 -9.73
N GLY A 7 22.83 12.71 -10.08
CA GLY A 7 21.53 12.13 -10.36
C GLY A 7 21.15 11.08 -9.32
N TYR A 8 20.07 10.37 -9.59
CA TYR A 8 19.51 9.37 -8.70
C TYR A 8 19.39 8.03 -9.42
N VAL A 9 19.74 6.96 -8.71
CA VAL A 9 19.25 5.61 -9.01
C VAL A 9 18.13 5.35 -8.01
N TYR A 10 17.02 4.77 -8.46
CA TYR A 10 15.82 4.61 -7.62
C TYR A 10 15.33 3.15 -7.61
N ILE A 11 14.74 2.77 -6.49
CA ILE A 11 13.88 1.59 -6.35
C ILE A 11 12.46 2.11 -6.21
N LEU A 12 11.59 1.74 -7.15
CA LEU A 12 10.17 2.05 -7.12
C LEU A 12 9.36 0.78 -6.91
N THR A 13 8.36 0.87 -6.06
CA THR A 13 7.28 -0.09 -5.90
C THR A 13 6.00 0.43 -6.54
N ASN A 14 5.05 -0.45 -6.78
CA ASN A 14 3.73 -0.04 -7.22
C ASN A 14 2.67 -0.93 -6.55
N PRO A 15 1.73 -0.35 -5.79
CA PRO A 15 0.71 -1.12 -5.08
C PRO A 15 -0.20 -1.98 -5.98
N SER A 16 -0.20 -1.72 -7.31
CA SER A 16 -0.93 -2.54 -8.30
C SER A 16 -0.16 -3.77 -8.75
N PHE A 17 1.12 -3.88 -8.40
CA PHE A 17 1.98 -4.99 -8.78
C PHE A 17 2.14 -5.97 -7.61
N ARG A 18 2.87 -7.05 -7.87
CA ARG A 18 3.26 -7.99 -6.81
C ARG A 18 4.25 -7.31 -5.87
N GLU A 19 4.22 -7.66 -4.60
CA GLU A 19 5.10 -7.11 -3.55
C GLU A 19 6.59 -7.37 -3.82
N ASP A 20 6.89 -8.45 -4.55
CA ASP A 20 8.23 -8.83 -4.99
C ASP A 20 8.62 -8.25 -6.36
N TRP A 21 7.89 -7.25 -6.87
CA TRP A 21 8.21 -6.56 -8.10
C TRP A 21 8.66 -5.14 -7.84
N VAL A 22 9.89 -4.84 -8.24
CA VAL A 22 10.43 -3.48 -8.18
C VAL A 22 10.80 -2.99 -9.57
N LYS A 23 10.75 -1.67 -9.74
CA LYS A 23 11.35 -0.99 -10.89
C LYS A 23 12.60 -0.27 -10.44
N ILE A 24 13.74 -0.57 -11.08
CA ILE A 24 15.02 0.07 -10.80
C ILE A 24 15.49 0.81 -12.04
N GLY A 25 15.77 2.08 -11.89
CA GLY A 25 16.23 2.94 -12.98
C GLY A 25 16.91 4.18 -12.44
N LYS A 26 17.19 5.12 -13.33
CA LYS A 26 17.89 6.37 -12.98
C LYS A 26 17.18 7.60 -13.51
N THR A 27 17.46 8.73 -12.90
CA THR A 27 17.00 10.05 -13.35
C THR A 27 17.85 11.16 -12.74
N VAL A 28 17.82 12.33 -13.35
CA VAL A 28 18.35 13.55 -12.73
C VAL A 28 17.28 14.29 -11.93
N ASN A 29 16.00 14.03 -12.22
CA ASN A 29 14.86 14.65 -11.54
C ASN A 29 13.82 13.56 -11.19
N MET A 30 13.69 13.26 -9.89
CA MET A 30 12.78 12.22 -9.38
C MET A 30 11.31 12.60 -9.59
N GLU A 31 10.96 13.85 -9.36
CA GLU A 31 9.58 14.32 -9.48
C GLU A 31 9.06 14.21 -10.91
N GLU A 32 9.83 14.72 -11.88
CA GLU A 32 9.50 14.61 -13.29
C GLU A 32 9.44 13.14 -13.74
N ARG A 33 10.35 12.30 -13.24
CA ARG A 33 10.37 10.87 -13.56
C ARG A 33 9.12 10.16 -13.09
N LEU A 34 8.69 10.38 -11.85
CA LEU A 34 7.47 9.79 -11.31
C LEU A 34 6.23 10.25 -12.11
N ARG A 35 6.17 11.53 -12.44
CA ARG A 35 5.09 12.07 -13.27
C ARG A 35 5.02 11.42 -14.65
N THR A 36 6.17 11.21 -15.31
CA THR A 36 6.22 10.56 -16.64
C THR A 36 5.94 9.07 -16.60
N LEU A 37 6.25 8.41 -15.49
CA LEU A 37 5.95 6.99 -15.30
C LEU A 37 4.47 6.74 -14.99
N TYR A 38 3.77 7.72 -14.42
CA TYR A 38 2.34 7.61 -14.14
C TYR A 38 1.53 7.96 -15.39
N ASN A 39 1.04 6.95 -16.07
CA ASN A 39 0.24 7.08 -17.28
C ASN A 39 -1.07 6.29 -17.15
N THR A 40 -1.96 6.44 -18.12
CA THR A 40 -3.30 5.81 -18.11
C THR A 40 -3.29 4.28 -18.08
N SER A 41 -2.14 3.65 -18.32
CA SER A 41 -1.99 2.19 -18.28
C SER A 41 -1.69 1.64 -16.88
N LEU A 42 -1.43 2.52 -15.91
CA LEU A 42 -1.14 2.13 -14.53
C LEU A 42 -2.32 2.46 -13.61
N PRO A 43 -2.86 1.49 -12.90
CA PRO A 43 -3.97 1.71 -11.95
C PRO A 43 -3.59 2.64 -10.80
N LEU A 44 -2.37 2.51 -10.28
CA LEU A 44 -1.83 3.32 -9.18
C LEU A 44 -0.46 3.90 -9.55
N PRO A 45 -0.07 5.05 -8.96
CA PRO A 45 1.25 5.62 -9.16
C PRO A 45 2.35 4.75 -8.57
N PHE A 46 3.57 4.94 -9.05
CA PHE A 46 4.75 4.38 -8.40
C PHE A 46 5.05 5.11 -7.10
N GLU A 47 5.51 4.35 -6.12
CA GLU A 47 6.01 4.84 -4.84
C GLU A 47 7.53 4.69 -4.79
N VAL A 48 8.21 5.69 -4.24
CA VAL A 48 9.67 5.63 -4.06
C VAL A 48 9.97 4.82 -2.81
N PHE A 49 10.59 3.66 -2.97
CA PHE A 49 11.07 2.87 -1.85
C PHE A 49 12.40 3.39 -1.32
N ALA A 50 13.37 3.57 -2.22
CA ALA A 50 14.67 4.15 -1.87
C ALA A 50 15.30 4.85 -3.09
N THR A 51 16.21 5.79 -2.81
CA THR A 51 17.05 6.42 -3.83
C THR A 51 18.52 6.38 -3.43
N MET A 52 19.41 6.33 -4.43
CA MET A 52 20.85 6.52 -4.30
C MET A 52 21.24 7.75 -5.11
N LYS A 53 21.68 8.80 -4.45
CA LYS A 53 22.17 10.03 -5.07
C LYS A 53 23.68 9.94 -5.28
N THR A 54 24.16 10.14 -6.51
CA THR A 54 25.59 10.12 -6.85
C THR A 54 25.85 10.85 -8.17
N SER A 55 27.03 11.42 -8.35
CA SER A 55 27.48 11.97 -9.65
C SER A 55 27.72 10.85 -10.68
N LYS A 56 27.92 9.61 -10.21
CA LYS A 56 28.15 8.40 -11.02
C LYS A 56 26.88 7.57 -11.23
N TYR A 57 25.69 8.18 -11.21
CA TYR A 57 24.39 7.47 -11.26
C TYR A 57 24.22 6.56 -12.49
N ASN A 58 24.90 6.86 -13.62
CA ASN A 58 24.89 5.99 -14.79
C ASN A 58 25.65 4.67 -14.58
N GLU A 59 26.74 4.73 -13.81
CA GLU A 59 27.56 3.57 -13.44
C GLU A 59 26.88 2.77 -12.35
N ALA A 60 26.34 3.49 -11.36
CA ALA A 60 25.61 2.91 -10.25
C ALA A 60 24.40 2.06 -10.73
N GLU A 61 23.58 2.59 -11.64
CA GLU A 61 22.45 1.82 -12.22
C GLU A 61 22.92 0.54 -12.89
N LYS A 62 23.98 0.62 -13.70
CA LYS A 62 24.53 -0.57 -14.38
C LYS A 62 25.05 -1.61 -13.40
N LEU A 63 25.71 -1.17 -12.33
CA LEU A 63 26.19 -2.07 -11.29
C LEU A 63 25.02 -2.75 -10.58
N VAL A 64 24.01 -1.99 -10.15
CA VAL A 64 22.82 -2.54 -9.50
C VAL A 64 22.13 -3.58 -10.39
N HIS A 65 21.89 -3.25 -11.67
CA HIS A 65 21.29 -4.20 -12.61
C HIS A 65 22.17 -5.46 -12.78
N HIS A 66 23.51 -5.30 -12.89
CA HIS A 66 24.43 -6.42 -13.00
C HIS A 66 24.40 -7.32 -11.77
N TYR A 67 24.40 -6.75 -10.57
CA TYR A 67 24.33 -7.53 -9.33
C TYR A 67 23.01 -8.30 -9.23
N ILE A 68 21.87 -7.67 -9.50
CA ILE A 68 20.57 -8.34 -9.49
C ILE A 68 20.53 -9.47 -10.52
N GLU A 69 20.98 -9.22 -11.75
CA GLU A 69 20.99 -10.26 -12.81
C GLU A 69 21.93 -11.43 -12.48
N ARG A 70 23.06 -11.15 -11.83
CA ARG A 70 24.05 -12.18 -11.49
C ARG A 70 23.60 -13.08 -10.35
N PHE A 71 22.93 -12.52 -9.36
CA PHE A 71 22.54 -13.26 -8.15
C PHE A 71 21.17 -13.91 -8.25
N THR A 72 20.30 -13.48 -9.14
CA THR A 72 18.89 -13.84 -9.02
C THR A 72 18.21 -14.35 -10.30
N ASN A 73 18.77 -14.18 -11.49
CA ASN A 73 18.06 -14.44 -12.77
C ASN A 73 16.62 -13.84 -12.83
N LEU A 74 16.36 -12.81 -12.03
CA LEU A 74 15.02 -12.33 -11.69
C LEU A 74 14.57 -11.11 -12.50
N ARG A 75 15.27 -10.76 -13.58
CA ARG A 75 14.78 -9.73 -14.49
C ARG A 75 13.58 -10.28 -15.24
N ILE A 76 12.42 -9.63 -15.11
CA ILE A 76 11.15 -10.09 -15.68
C ILE A 76 11.21 -10.10 -17.22
N GLU A 77 11.89 -9.12 -17.81
CA GLU A 77 12.17 -9.07 -19.24
C GLU A 77 13.47 -8.29 -19.53
N LYS A 78 14.33 -8.82 -20.42
CA LYS A 78 15.66 -8.28 -20.74
C LYS A 78 15.67 -6.80 -21.20
N LYS A 79 14.56 -6.32 -21.78
CA LYS A 79 14.41 -4.94 -22.27
C LYS A 79 13.69 -4.01 -21.30
N ARG A 80 13.29 -4.48 -20.10
CA ARG A 80 12.55 -3.70 -19.12
C ARG A 80 13.32 -3.60 -17.81
N GLU A 81 13.09 -2.51 -17.09
CA GLU A 81 13.72 -2.18 -15.81
C GLU A 81 12.93 -2.73 -14.61
N PHE A 82 12.24 -3.87 -14.80
CA PHE A 82 11.47 -4.54 -13.78
C PHE A 82 12.14 -5.83 -13.33
N PHE A 83 12.19 -6.01 -12.02
CA PHE A 83 12.85 -7.14 -11.37
C PHE A 83 11.90 -7.82 -10.39
N ASN A 84 11.95 -9.15 -10.35
CA ASN A 84 11.23 -9.97 -9.39
C ASN A 84 12.11 -10.17 -8.15
N VAL A 85 12.27 -9.14 -7.36
CA VAL A 85 13.08 -9.08 -6.14
C VAL A 85 12.35 -8.24 -5.11
N LYS A 86 12.44 -8.64 -3.84
CA LYS A 86 11.84 -7.84 -2.77
C LYS A 86 12.53 -6.47 -2.68
N PRO A 87 11.79 -5.40 -2.36
CA PRO A 87 12.36 -4.06 -2.24
C PRO A 87 13.54 -3.99 -1.27
N GLU A 88 13.47 -4.73 -0.15
CA GLU A 88 14.52 -4.80 0.88
C GLU A 88 15.80 -5.45 0.33
N GLU A 89 15.67 -6.56 -0.41
CA GLU A 89 16.81 -7.23 -1.05
C GLU A 89 17.47 -6.34 -2.11
N ALA A 90 16.65 -5.60 -2.88
CA ALA A 90 17.16 -4.60 -3.82
C ALA A 90 17.88 -3.45 -3.11
N LEU A 91 17.41 -3.04 -1.93
CA LEU A 91 18.06 -2.02 -1.10
C LEU A 91 19.40 -2.50 -0.55
N ASP A 92 19.53 -3.77 -0.17
CA ASP A 92 20.82 -4.32 0.27
C ASP A 92 21.85 -4.27 -0.85
N ILE A 93 21.43 -4.56 -2.10
CA ILE A 93 22.30 -4.38 -3.27
C ILE A 93 22.67 -2.89 -3.46
N PHE A 94 21.74 -1.95 -3.22
CA PHE A 94 22.06 -0.51 -3.25
C PHE A 94 23.13 -0.16 -2.23
N ARG A 95 23.03 -0.70 -1.02
CA ARG A 95 24.02 -0.47 0.05
C ARG A 95 25.41 -0.99 -0.36
N GLU A 96 25.46 -2.19 -0.94
CA GLU A 96 26.72 -2.75 -1.44
C GLU A 96 27.32 -1.90 -2.57
N VAL A 97 26.51 -1.51 -3.55
CA VAL A 97 26.98 -0.65 -4.66
C VAL A 97 27.43 0.72 -4.14
N ALA A 98 26.75 1.29 -3.14
CA ALA A 98 27.12 2.58 -2.56
C ALA A 98 28.51 2.53 -1.92
N THR A 99 28.94 1.39 -1.34
CA THR A 99 30.29 1.24 -0.78
C THR A 99 31.40 1.30 -1.84
N LEU A 100 31.05 1.08 -3.11
CA LEU A 100 31.98 1.14 -4.23
C LEU A 100 32.08 2.54 -4.85
N LEU A 101 31.27 3.48 -4.38
CA LEU A 101 31.17 4.84 -4.90
C LEU A 101 31.53 5.86 -3.82
N ASP A 102 32.40 6.80 -4.14
CA ASP A 102 32.94 7.76 -3.15
C ASP A 102 31.91 8.80 -2.68
N ASP A 103 30.85 9.04 -3.48
CA ASP A 103 29.89 10.13 -3.29
C ASP A 103 28.43 9.65 -3.20
N ALA A 104 28.22 8.34 -3.02
CA ALA A 104 26.86 7.79 -3.00
C ALA A 104 26.20 8.00 -1.63
N VAL A 105 25.00 8.58 -1.66
CA VAL A 105 24.15 8.75 -0.49
C VAL A 105 22.81 8.03 -0.73
N ILE A 106 22.45 7.11 0.15
CA ILE A 106 21.18 6.40 0.10
C ILE A 106 20.16 7.11 0.97
N ASP A 107 18.98 7.34 0.41
CA ASP A 107 17.80 7.80 1.12
C ASP A 107 16.75 6.69 1.09
N GLU A 108 16.45 6.15 2.28
CA GLU A 108 15.45 5.11 2.47
C GLU A 108 14.07 5.75 2.67
N VAL A 109 13.46 6.22 1.59
CA VAL A 109 12.24 7.02 1.58
C VAL A 109 11.08 6.31 2.28
N TYR A 110 11.00 4.99 2.19
CA TYR A 110 9.97 4.19 2.86
C TYR A 110 9.99 4.32 4.40
N LYS A 111 11.15 4.62 5.00
CA LYS A 111 11.28 4.85 6.46
C LYS A 111 10.86 6.26 6.88
N THR A 112 11.00 7.23 5.99
CA THR A 112 10.70 8.63 6.32
C THR A 112 9.24 9.01 6.08
N GLY A 113 8.43 8.10 5.51
CA GLY A 113 7.05 8.39 5.14
C GLY A 113 6.90 9.48 4.07
N MET A 114 8.00 9.92 3.50
CA MET A 114 8.02 10.81 2.33
C MET A 114 7.74 9.98 1.08
N SER A 115 6.49 9.71 0.79
CA SER A 115 6.12 9.44 -0.59
C SER A 115 6.45 10.72 -1.37
N CYS A 116 7.45 10.67 -2.25
CA CYS A 116 7.65 11.70 -3.27
C CYS A 116 6.55 11.54 -4.33
N GLY A 117 5.31 11.65 -3.89
CA GLY A 117 4.18 11.89 -4.75
C GLY A 117 4.28 13.32 -5.19
N VAL A 118 4.14 13.59 -6.48
CA VAL A 118 3.75 14.90 -6.97
C VAL A 118 2.69 15.43 -6.01
N GLU A 119 3.09 16.31 -5.10
CA GLU A 119 2.15 17.13 -4.39
C GLU A 119 1.40 17.90 -5.48
N LYS A 120 0.28 17.34 -5.97
CA LYS A 120 -0.82 18.26 -6.15
C LYS A 120 -0.90 18.96 -4.80
N GLU A 121 -0.75 20.28 -4.78
CA GLU A 121 -1.19 21.11 -3.67
C GLU A 121 -2.67 20.83 -3.36
N GLY A 122 -2.95 19.61 -2.95
CA GLY A 122 -4.03 19.22 -2.11
C GLY A 122 -3.47 19.48 -0.73
N LYS A 123 -3.84 20.65 -0.14
CA LYS A 123 -3.77 20.93 1.28
C LYS A 123 -3.75 19.58 2.00
N LYS A 124 -2.67 19.26 2.79
CA LYS A 124 -2.78 18.28 3.87
C LYS A 124 -4.09 18.66 4.54
N GLU A 125 -5.12 17.87 4.32
CA GLU A 125 -6.36 18.03 5.08
C GLU A 125 -5.96 17.77 6.52
N VAL A 126 -5.58 18.84 7.19
CA VAL A 126 -5.40 18.82 8.64
C VAL A 126 -6.76 18.41 9.15
N ARG A 127 -6.86 17.14 9.60
CA ARG A 127 -8.07 16.67 10.26
C ARG A 127 -8.41 17.65 11.36
N ARG A 128 -9.61 18.15 11.34
CA ARG A 128 -10.14 18.91 12.47
C ARG A 128 -10.25 17.93 13.64
N ALA A 129 -9.83 18.34 14.82
CA ALA A 129 -9.96 17.52 16.01
C ALA A 129 -11.43 17.07 16.16
N GLY A 130 -11.66 15.74 16.20
CA GLY A 130 -13.00 15.16 16.27
C GLY A 130 -13.68 14.81 14.93
N GLU A 131 -13.02 14.98 13.79
CA GLU A 131 -13.55 14.59 12.48
C GLU A 131 -13.26 13.10 12.23
N ASN A 132 -14.26 12.26 12.41
CA ASN A 132 -14.19 10.84 12.07
C ASN A 132 -14.35 10.64 10.56
N ARG A 133 -13.57 9.74 9.99
CA ARG A 133 -13.64 9.38 8.57
C ARG A 133 -14.32 8.03 8.39
N VAL A 134 -14.92 7.87 7.22
CA VAL A 134 -15.48 6.58 6.80
C VAL A 134 -14.56 5.96 5.74
N TRP A 135 -14.17 4.72 5.96
CA TRP A 135 -13.23 4.01 5.11
C TRP A 135 -13.88 2.84 4.37
N LEU A 136 -13.33 2.51 3.21
CA LEU A 136 -13.59 1.24 2.52
C LEU A 136 -12.26 0.51 2.41
N ILE A 137 -12.14 -0.67 3.02
CA ILE A 137 -10.92 -1.47 3.01
C ILE A 137 -11.18 -2.83 2.36
N PRO A 138 -10.25 -3.35 1.54
CA PRO A 138 -10.39 -4.68 0.96
C PRO A 138 -9.89 -5.76 1.91
N TYR A 139 -10.51 -6.96 1.83
CA TYR A 139 -9.94 -8.19 2.38
C TYR A 139 -10.04 -9.33 1.38
N ASN A 140 -9.25 -10.36 1.56
CA ASN A 140 -9.26 -11.52 0.70
C ASN A 140 -9.52 -12.79 1.52
N LYS A 141 -10.67 -13.41 1.28
CA LYS A 141 -11.11 -14.64 1.96
C LYS A 141 -10.17 -15.84 1.79
N LYS A 142 -9.30 -15.82 0.78
CA LYS A 142 -8.29 -16.87 0.59
C LYS A 142 -7.22 -16.85 1.69
N PHE A 143 -6.97 -15.67 2.27
CA PHE A 143 -5.91 -15.47 3.26
C PHE A 143 -6.42 -15.28 4.68
N TYR A 144 -7.69 -14.90 4.85
CA TYR A 144 -8.25 -14.63 6.17
C TYR A 144 -9.75 -14.96 6.23
N ASP A 145 -10.19 -15.64 7.30
CA ASP A 145 -11.59 -15.92 7.56
C ASP A 145 -12.24 -14.85 8.44
N LEU A 146 -12.52 -13.70 7.83
CA LEU A 146 -13.09 -12.57 8.55
C LEU A 146 -14.47 -12.89 9.15
N LYS A 147 -15.26 -13.75 8.48
CA LYS A 147 -16.55 -14.21 9.02
C LYS A 147 -16.39 -15.01 10.30
N GLY A 148 -15.49 -15.99 10.30
CA GLY A 148 -15.20 -16.78 11.49
C GLY A 148 -14.67 -15.91 12.64
N CYS A 149 -13.81 -14.93 12.32
CA CYS A 149 -13.31 -13.97 13.28
C CYS A 149 -14.43 -13.09 13.86
N PHE A 150 -15.33 -12.59 13.00
CA PHE A 150 -16.49 -11.80 13.41
C PHE A 150 -17.38 -12.60 14.38
N ASP A 151 -17.71 -13.86 14.03
CA ASP A 151 -18.60 -14.71 14.83
C ASP A 151 -17.99 -15.10 16.20
N LYS A 152 -16.67 -15.24 16.27
CA LYS A 152 -16.01 -15.77 17.47
C LYS A 152 -15.39 -14.68 18.37
N ILE A 153 -14.77 -13.68 17.77
CA ILE A 153 -14.01 -12.64 18.49
C ILE A 153 -14.72 -11.28 18.40
N GLY A 154 -15.26 -10.91 17.24
CA GLY A 154 -15.92 -9.62 17.02
C GLY A 154 -14.97 -8.43 16.85
N GLU A 155 -13.66 -8.64 16.95
CA GLU A 155 -12.63 -7.61 16.78
C GLU A 155 -11.41 -8.16 16.02
N VAL A 156 -10.62 -7.28 15.44
CA VAL A 156 -9.44 -7.63 14.65
C VAL A 156 -8.36 -6.55 14.76
N TYR A 157 -7.10 -6.97 14.73
CA TYR A 157 -5.96 -6.08 14.61
C TYR A 157 -5.50 -6.04 13.16
N TRP A 158 -5.75 -4.89 12.52
CA TRP A 158 -5.46 -4.70 11.10
C TRP A 158 -4.15 -3.98 10.91
N THR A 159 -3.23 -4.52 10.13
CA THR A 159 -1.97 -3.83 9.78
C THR A 159 -2.29 -2.47 9.16
N GLN A 160 -1.75 -1.42 9.75
CA GLN A 160 -2.09 -0.05 9.39
C GLN A 160 -1.17 0.47 8.29
N HIS A 161 -1.68 0.50 7.06
CA HIS A 161 -1.01 1.13 5.91
C HIS A 161 -1.52 2.56 5.66
N PHE A 162 -2.48 3.04 6.46
CA PHE A 162 -3.16 4.32 6.29
C PHE A 162 -3.41 4.96 7.66
N HIS A 163 -3.60 6.27 7.67
CA HIS A 163 -3.80 7.03 8.92
C HIS A 163 -5.23 6.89 9.45
N PHE A 164 -5.56 5.74 10.01
CA PHE A 164 -6.74 5.58 10.83
C PHE A 164 -6.61 6.38 12.13
N GLN A 165 -7.74 6.75 12.72
CA GLN A 165 -7.81 7.32 14.05
C GLN A 165 -8.93 6.66 14.85
N ALA A 166 -8.81 6.67 16.15
CA ALA A 166 -9.88 6.22 17.04
C ALA A 166 -11.18 6.97 16.73
N GLY A 167 -12.27 6.22 16.59
CA GLY A 167 -13.56 6.74 16.18
C GLY A 167 -13.86 6.69 14.68
N ASP A 168 -12.89 6.46 13.82
CA ASP A 168 -13.14 6.19 12.39
C ASP A 168 -14.04 4.95 12.26
N THR A 169 -14.84 4.95 11.22
CA THR A 169 -15.70 3.82 10.85
C THR A 169 -15.42 3.39 9.41
N GLY A 170 -16.00 2.30 8.98
CA GLY A 170 -15.87 1.92 7.58
C GLY A 170 -16.52 0.59 7.25
N TYR A 171 -16.26 0.20 6.01
CA TYR A 171 -16.79 -1.02 5.41
C TYR A 171 -15.66 -1.88 4.89
N ILE A 172 -15.86 -3.18 4.90
CA ILE A 172 -14.89 -4.15 4.41
C ILE A 172 -15.44 -4.80 3.15
N TYR A 173 -14.70 -4.65 2.07
CA TYR A 173 -15.00 -5.21 0.77
C TYR A 173 -14.30 -6.55 0.59
N GLY A 174 -15.08 -7.61 0.38
CA GLY A 174 -14.55 -8.93 0.02
C GLY A 174 -14.10 -8.95 -1.44
N ALA A 175 -12.83 -9.27 -1.66
CA ALA A 175 -12.30 -9.51 -3.00
C ALA A 175 -12.98 -10.73 -3.66
N ALA A 176 -12.72 -10.95 -4.95
CA ALA A 176 -13.27 -12.10 -5.67
C ALA A 176 -13.01 -13.45 -4.92
N PRO A 177 -13.98 -14.34 -4.87
CA PRO A 177 -15.24 -14.36 -5.62
C PRO A 177 -16.40 -13.58 -5.01
N GLU A 178 -16.28 -13.04 -3.80
CA GLU A 178 -17.38 -12.31 -3.14
C GLU A 178 -17.73 -11.01 -3.88
N SER A 179 -16.73 -10.22 -4.25
CA SER A 179 -16.83 -8.97 -5.01
C SER A 179 -17.93 -8.04 -4.50
N ALA A 180 -17.99 -7.83 -3.19
CA ALA A 180 -19.04 -7.04 -2.53
C ALA A 180 -18.58 -6.55 -1.15
N ILE A 181 -19.22 -5.50 -0.63
CA ILE A 181 -19.09 -5.11 0.77
C ILE A 181 -19.79 -6.16 1.63
N ARG A 182 -19.14 -6.59 2.71
CA ARG A 182 -19.61 -7.66 3.59
C ARG A 182 -19.70 -7.28 5.04
N PHE A 183 -18.80 -6.44 5.53
CA PHE A 183 -18.72 -6.10 6.95
C PHE A 183 -18.60 -4.59 7.14
N SER A 184 -18.97 -4.13 8.33
CA SER A 184 -18.65 -2.79 8.82
C SER A 184 -17.79 -2.87 10.06
N PHE A 185 -17.04 -1.82 10.33
CA PHE A 185 -16.14 -1.74 11.47
C PHE A 185 -16.09 -0.33 12.07
N LYS A 186 -15.61 -0.27 13.29
CA LYS A 186 -15.21 0.96 13.98
C LYS A 186 -13.79 0.82 14.50
N VAL A 187 -12.97 1.84 14.31
CA VAL A 187 -11.61 1.90 14.88
C VAL A 187 -11.71 2.29 16.35
N LYS A 188 -11.24 1.42 17.22
CA LYS A 188 -11.17 1.65 18.68
C LYS A 188 -9.88 2.38 19.03
N GLU A 189 -8.76 1.89 18.50
CA GLU A 189 -7.43 2.44 18.69
C GLU A 189 -6.64 2.35 17.39
N ALA A 190 -5.67 3.23 17.19
CA ALA A 190 -4.81 3.26 16.01
C ALA A 190 -3.37 3.52 16.41
N ASP A 191 -2.45 3.38 15.46
CA ASP A 191 -1.01 3.58 15.62
C ASP A 191 -0.41 2.70 16.75
N LEU A 192 -0.96 1.48 16.93
CA LEU A 192 -0.51 0.53 17.94
C LEU A 192 0.74 -0.20 17.46
N PRO A 193 1.84 -0.23 18.24
CA PRO A 193 2.95 -1.14 17.97
C PRO A 193 2.49 -2.58 18.16
N TYR A 194 3.15 -3.51 17.46
CA TYR A 194 2.86 -4.93 17.61
C TYR A 194 2.93 -5.38 19.08
N ASN A 195 1.96 -6.18 19.47
CA ASN A 195 1.89 -6.86 20.77
C ASN A 195 1.37 -8.29 20.53
N PRO A 196 1.94 -9.32 21.19
CA PRO A 196 1.51 -10.72 21.02
C PRO A 196 0.00 -10.98 21.22
N ILE A 197 -0.73 -10.14 21.94
CA ILE A 197 -2.19 -10.25 22.04
C ILE A 197 -2.88 -10.09 20.69
N MET A 198 -2.23 -9.43 19.73
CA MET A 198 -2.74 -9.23 18.37
C MET A 198 -2.76 -10.53 17.56
N ASP A 199 -2.08 -11.57 18.03
CA ASP A 199 -2.07 -12.90 17.39
C ASP A 199 -3.28 -13.76 17.80
N GLN A 200 -4.21 -13.23 18.59
CA GLN A 200 -5.43 -13.93 18.99
C GLN A 200 -6.31 -14.35 17.81
N ASP A 201 -6.19 -13.65 16.67
CA ASP A 201 -6.96 -13.89 15.46
C ASP A 201 -6.19 -14.73 14.41
N ASN A 202 -4.96 -15.18 14.71
CA ASN A 202 -4.16 -16.00 13.80
C ASN A 202 -4.83 -17.34 13.43
N GLU A 203 -5.75 -17.84 14.26
CA GLU A 203 -6.53 -19.05 13.94
C GLU A 203 -7.42 -18.86 12.70
N PHE A 204 -7.74 -17.62 12.31
CA PHE A 204 -8.53 -17.29 11.13
C PHE A 204 -7.69 -17.03 9.88
N VAL A 205 -6.36 -16.99 10.00
CA VAL A 205 -5.44 -16.90 8.87
C VAL A 205 -5.53 -18.21 8.06
N ARG A 206 -5.65 -18.07 6.74
CA ARG A 206 -5.80 -19.20 5.81
C ARG A 206 -4.64 -19.27 4.84
N GLY A 207 -4.22 -20.49 4.49
CA GLY A 207 -3.17 -20.71 3.51
C GLY A 207 -1.86 -20.01 3.90
N ASN A 208 -1.32 -19.22 3.01
CA ASN A 208 -0.13 -18.40 3.23
C ASN A 208 -0.50 -16.94 3.59
N GLY A 209 -1.62 -16.74 4.27
CA GLY A 209 -2.00 -15.41 4.76
C GLY A 209 -0.99 -14.90 5.80
N PRO A 210 -0.72 -13.59 5.84
CA PRO A 210 0.19 -13.02 6.82
C PRO A 210 -0.41 -13.10 8.22
N VAL A 211 0.41 -13.43 9.21
CA VAL A 211 0.08 -13.31 10.63
C VAL A 211 0.59 -11.97 11.16
N ASN A 212 0.01 -11.48 12.26
CA ASN A 212 0.36 -10.16 12.78
C ASN A 212 1.84 -10.07 13.22
N SER A 213 2.40 -11.15 13.74
CA SER A 213 3.82 -11.23 14.10
C SER A 213 4.79 -11.03 12.92
N ASP A 214 4.38 -11.39 11.68
CA ASP A 214 5.18 -11.15 10.46
C ASP A 214 5.31 -9.66 10.13
N ALA A 215 4.42 -8.85 10.69
CA ALA A 215 4.39 -7.40 10.50
C ALA A 215 4.74 -6.64 11.81
N SER A 216 5.56 -7.23 12.66
CA SER A 216 5.92 -6.69 13.98
C SER A 216 6.64 -5.32 13.94
N ASP A 217 7.16 -4.94 12.79
CA ASP A 217 7.74 -3.62 12.51
C ASP A 217 6.72 -2.56 12.08
N LYS A 218 5.46 -2.95 11.89
CA LYS A 218 4.37 -2.07 11.44
C LYS A 218 3.47 -1.65 12.61
N LEU A 219 2.67 -0.63 12.34
CA LEU A 219 1.61 -0.20 13.25
C LEU A 219 0.30 -0.91 12.94
N PHE A 220 -0.55 -1.02 13.93
CA PHE A 220 -1.84 -1.69 13.84
C PHE A 220 -2.99 -0.76 14.25
N ALA A 221 -4.15 -1.02 13.67
CA ALA A 221 -5.42 -0.47 14.11
C ALA A 221 -6.25 -1.57 14.76
N HIS A 222 -6.72 -1.34 15.98
CA HIS A 222 -7.69 -2.18 16.66
C HIS A 222 -9.08 -1.82 16.16
N MET A 223 -9.73 -2.76 15.47
CA MET A 223 -11.04 -2.56 14.86
C MET A 223 -12.07 -3.49 15.50
N ILE A 224 -13.22 -2.92 15.86
CA ILE A 224 -14.39 -3.68 16.28
C ILE A 224 -15.26 -3.90 15.05
N LEU A 225 -15.61 -5.13 14.76
CA LEU A 225 -16.56 -5.48 13.70
C LEU A 225 -17.98 -5.14 14.18
N THR A 226 -18.69 -4.30 13.44
CA THR A 226 -19.97 -3.71 13.88
C THR A 226 -21.18 -4.23 13.14
N GLY A 227 -20.99 -4.92 12.01
CA GLY A 227 -22.10 -5.49 11.25
C GLY A 227 -21.62 -6.36 10.10
N GLU A 228 -22.54 -7.22 9.65
CA GLU A 228 -22.36 -8.09 8.49
C GLU A 228 -23.57 -7.91 7.54
N THR A 229 -23.32 -8.05 6.24
CA THR A 229 -24.40 -8.02 5.25
C THR A 229 -24.16 -9.00 4.10
N THR A 230 -25.25 -9.56 3.57
CA THR A 230 -25.26 -10.33 2.34
C THR A 230 -26.00 -9.61 1.22
N ASN A 231 -26.32 -8.33 1.42
CA ASN A 231 -27.10 -7.54 0.48
C ASN A 231 -26.42 -7.45 -0.89
N LYS A 232 -27.07 -8.01 -1.91
CA LYS A 232 -26.55 -8.04 -3.30
C LYS A 232 -26.42 -6.64 -3.92
N ARG A 233 -27.11 -5.63 -3.37
CA ARG A 233 -26.97 -4.23 -3.81
C ARG A 233 -25.59 -3.67 -3.55
N LEU A 234 -24.84 -4.23 -2.60
CA LEU A 234 -23.46 -3.85 -2.28
C LEU A 234 -22.40 -4.64 -3.08
N SER A 235 -22.79 -5.24 -4.21
CA SER A 235 -21.87 -5.88 -5.16
C SER A 235 -21.03 -4.85 -5.92
N LEU A 236 -19.86 -5.27 -6.39
CA LEU A 236 -18.95 -4.42 -7.16
C LEU A 236 -19.65 -3.70 -8.33
N ALA A 237 -20.47 -4.42 -9.09
CA ALA A 237 -21.20 -3.84 -10.24
C ALA A 237 -22.03 -2.62 -9.83
N ASN A 238 -22.82 -2.75 -8.77
CA ASN A 238 -23.65 -1.65 -8.29
C ASN A 238 -22.84 -0.50 -7.69
N LEU A 239 -21.69 -0.81 -7.03
CA LEU A 239 -20.80 0.22 -6.50
C LEU A 239 -20.11 1.02 -7.62
N LEU A 240 -19.77 0.36 -8.74
CA LEU A 240 -19.22 1.02 -9.93
C LEU A 240 -20.21 2.02 -10.52
N ASP A 241 -21.50 1.64 -10.61
CA ASP A 241 -22.58 2.51 -11.09
C ASP A 241 -22.79 3.75 -10.18
N ARG A 242 -22.27 3.72 -8.94
CA ARG A 242 -22.37 4.79 -7.95
C ARG A 242 -21.07 5.58 -7.73
N GLY A 243 -20.11 5.43 -8.65
CA GLY A 243 -18.90 6.24 -8.67
C GLY A 243 -17.66 5.58 -8.11
N LEU A 244 -17.72 4.30 -7.72
CA LEU A 244 -16.50 3.53 -7.45
C LEU A 244 -15.77 3.29 -8.78
N LYS A 245 -14.46 3.56 -8.84
CA LYS A 245 -13.69 3.48 -10.11
C LYS A 245 -13.14 2.08 -10.42
N GLY A 246 -13.28 1.14 -9.51
CA GLY A 246 -12.77 -0.22 -9.64
C GLY A 246 -12.89 -0.97 -8.32
N ALA A 247 -12.55 -2.26 -8.30
CA ALA A 247 -12.47 -3.01 -7.05
C ALA A 247 -11.43 -2.36 -6.12
N PRO A 248 -11.76 -2.16 -4.83
CA PRO A 248 -10.80 -1.61 -3.88
C PRO A 248 -9.55 -2.49 -3.80
N MET A 249 -8.37 -1.90 -4.02
CA MET A 249 -7.07 -2.56 -3.89
C MET A 249 -6.34 -2.14 -2.61
N GLY A 250 -6.82 -1.09 -1.93
CA GLY A 250 -6.31 -0.56 -0.68
C GLY A 250 -7.38 0.25 0.03
N ALA A 251 -7.07 0.82 1.20
CA ALA A 251 -8.02 1.63 1.94
C ALA A 251 -8.36 2.91 1.18
N MET A 252 -9.64 3.20 1.13
CA MET A 252 -10.21 4.38 0.46
C MET A 252 -10.99 5.20 1.47
N ASN A 253 -10.72 6.50 1.55
CA ASN A 253 -11.50 7.43 2.37
C ASN A 253 -12.79 7.81 1.63
N LEU A 254 -13.93 7.31 2.11
CA LEU A 254 -15.27 7.59 1.57
C LEU A 254 -15.83 8.95 2.00
N SER A 255 -15.25 9.60 3.02
CA SER A 255 -15.69 10.92 3.50
C SER A 255 -15.36 12.06 2.53
N LYS A 256 -14.63 11.78 1.45
CA LYS A 256 -14.32 12.76 0.43
C LYS A 256 -15.57 13.22 -0.32
N LYS A 257 -15.62 14.52 -0.65
CA LYS A 257 -16.78 15.16 -1.28
C LYS A 257 -17.25 14.45 -2.56
N GLU A 258 -16.29 13.97 -3.37
CA GLU A 258 -16.56 13.27 -4.64
C GLU A 258 -17.14 11.86 -4.45
N LEU A 259 -17.08 11.29 -3.26
CA LEU A 259 -17.60 9.95 -2.94
C LEU A 259 -18.85 9.99 -2.07
N LYS A 260 -19.43 11.18 -1.86
CA LYS A 260 -20.58 11.35 -0.98
C LYS A 260 -21.80 10.51 -1.41
N GLU A 261 -22.08 10.47 -2.70
CA GLU A 261 -23.21 9.67 -3.22
C GLU A 261 -22.99 8.17 -3.04
N LEU A 262 -21.75 7.71 -3.27
CA LEU A 262 -21.37 6.32 -3.02
C LEU A 262 -21.50 5.97 -1.53
N LEU A 263 -21.03 6.85 -0.63
CA LEU A 263 -21.13 6.63 0.81
C LEU A 263 -22.61 6.53 1.24
N MET A 264 -23.44 7.48 0.82
CA MET A 264 -24.90 7.45 1.13
C MET A 264 -25.54 6.16 0.65
N TYR A 265 -25.23 5.73 -0.59
CA TYR A 265 -25.72 4.47 -1.13
C TYR A 265 -25.28 3.26 -0.30
N ILE A 266 -24.01 3.23 0.15
CA ILE A 266 -23.51 2.14 1.00
C ILE A 266 -24.24 2.16 2.34
N GLU A 267 -24.38 3.31 2.99
CA GLU A 267 -25.08 3.45 4.27
C GLU A 267 -26.54 3.01 4.22
N GLU A 268 -27.26 3.39 3.17
CA GLU A 268 -28.66 3.00 2.98
C GLU A 268 -28.83 1.49 2.79
N ASN A 269 -27.91 0.84 2.08
CA ASN A 269 -28.02 -0.57 1.73
C ASN A 269 -27.30 -1.51 2.70
N PHE A 270 -26.47 -0.98 3.60
CA PHE A 270 -25.84 -1.76 4.65
C PHE A 270 -26.74 -1.92 5.88
N LYS A 271 -27.62 -0.95 6.12
CA LYS A 271 -28.65 -1.02 7.17
C LYS A 271 -29.71 -2.00 6.69
N ASP A 272 -29.63 -3.23 7.00
CA ASP A 272 -30.75 -4.19 6.98
C ASP A 272 -30.26 -5.60 6.79
N ILE A 273 -30.19 -6.31 7.88
CA ILE A 273 -31.06 -7.50 8.08
C ILE A 273 -31.12 -7.75 9.57
#